data_dfcbc786a3e32b682dc736cc15fc7cb1
#
_entry.id   dfcbc786a3e32b682dc736cc15fc7cb1
#
_cell.length_a   1.000
_cell.length_b   1.000
_cell.length_c   1.000
_cell.angle_alpha   90.00
_cell.angle_beta   90.00
_cell.angle_gamma   90.00
#
_symmetry.space_group_name_H-M   'P 1'
#
loop_
_entity.id
_entity.type
_entity.pdbx_description
1 polymer ?
#
loop_
_entity_poly.entity_id
_entity_poly.type
_entity_poly.pdbx_seq_one_letter_code
_entity_poly.pdbx_strand_id
1 'polypeptide(L)'
;MPTPVHRWDEIALEKITEMISRKIVTGDREMLAQTYLKRGAQVPMHAHDSEQMTYVLQGALRFLVDGEEIIVKEGEVLHIPSGTPHQAEALEDTFELDVFSPIRADWLAEP
;
A
#
# COMPACT_ATOMS: atom_id res chain seq x y z
N MET A 1 -17.80 21.35 13.03
CA MET A 1 -17.74 20.13 12.21
C MET A 1 -17.28 18.96 13.05
N PRO A 2 -18.04 17.88 13.07
CA PRO A 2 -17.54 16.69 13.77
C PRO A 2 -16.32 16.13 13.04
N THR A 3 -15.38 15.62 13.83
CA THR A 3 -14.22 14.94 13.28
C THR A 3 -14.67 13.57 12.78
N PRO A 4 -14.43 13.23 11.53
CA PRO A 4 -14.87 11.93 11.01
C PRO A 4 -14.10 10.78 11.65
N VAL A 5 -14.82 9.69 11.88
CA VAL A 5 -14.25 8.43 12.34
C VAL A 5 -14.58 7.38 11.30
N HIS A 6 -13.56 6.70 10.80
CA HIS A 6 -13.71 5.66 9.79
C HIS A 6 -13.51 4.29 10.45
N ARG A 7 -14.31 3.32 10.03
CA ARG A 7 -14.24 1.94 10.53
C ARG A 7 -13.89 1.02 9.37
N TRP A 8 -12.82 0.27 9.51
CA TRP A 8 -12.37 -0.60 8.44
C TRP A 8 -13.43 -1.62 8.02
N ASP A 9 -14.22 -2.12 8.97
CA ASP A 9 -15.26 -3.10 8.67
C ASP A 9 -16.44 -2.52 7.90
N GLU A 10 -16.53 -1.20 7.79
CA GLU A 10 -17.57 -0.52 7.02
C GLU A 10 -17.08 -0.04 5.65
N ILE A 11 -15.81 -0.24 5.34
CA ILE A 11 -15.22 0.19 4.09
C ILE A 11 -15.23 -0.99 3.11
N ALA A 12 -15.72 -0.73 1.88
CA ALA A 12 -15.78 -1.75 0.86
C ALA A 12 -14.39 -2.20 0.44
N LEU A 13 -14.23 -3.50 0.30
CA LEU A 13 -12.99 -4.09 -0.22
C LEU A 13 -12.96 -3.91 -1.73
N GLU A 14 -11.90 -3.29 -2.25
CA GLU A 14 -11.68 -3.18 -3.68
C GLU A 14 -10.81 -4.35 -4.14
N LYS A 15 -11.29 -5.08 -5.13
CA LYS A 15 -10.49 -6.13 -5.77
C LYS A 15 -9.70 -5.48 -6.90
N ILE A 16 -8.37 -5.43 -6.75
CA ILE A 16 -7.48 -4.84 -7.75
C ILE A 16 -7.10 -5.87 -8.81
N THR A 17 -6.73 -7.07 -8.36
CA THR A 17 -6.44 -8.23 -9.22
C THR A 17 -7.00 -9.46 -8.52
N GLU A 18 -6.84 -10.63 -9.12
CA GLU A 18 -7.21 -11.87 -8.46
C GLU A 18 -6.43 -12.10 -7.17
N MET A 19 -5.27 -11.46 -7.03
CA MET A 19 -4.36 -11.69 -5.92
C MET A 19 -4.22 -10.51 -4.98
N ILE A 20 -4.77 -9.34 -5.32
CA ILE A 20 -4.60 -8.12 -4.55
C ILE A 20 -5.94 -7.44 -4.31
N SER A 21 -6.21 -7.12 -3.06
CA SER A 21 -7.40 -6.36 -2.64
C SER A 21 -6.98 -5.28 -1.65
N ARG A 22 -7.77 -4.23 -1.55
CA ARG A 22 -7.44 -3.13 -0.63
C ARG A 22 -8.67 -2.41 -0.12
N LYS A 23 -8.49 -1.72 1.02
CA LYS A 23 -9.46 -0.77 1.58
C LYS A 23 -8.73 0.54 1.81
N ILE A 24 -9.38 1.65 1.46
CA ILE A 24 -8.76 2.99 1.52
C ILE A 24 -9.54 3.90 2.47
N VAL A 25 -8.79 4.62 3.31
CA VAL A 25 -9.28 5.79 4.04
C VAL A 25 -8.43 6.96 3.61
N THR A 26 -9.05 8.01 3.07
CA THR A 26 -8.30 9.18 2.62
C THR A 26 -8.75 10.44 3.34
N GLY A 27 -7.77 11.27 3.71
CA GLY A 27 -7.97 12.65 4.12
C GLY A 27 -7.59 13.58 2.99
N ASP A 28 -7.29 14.82 3.32
CA ASP A 28 -6.90 15.83 2.31
C ASP A 28 -5.45 15.67 1.88
N ARG A 29 -4.57 15.29 2.79
CA ARG A 29 -3.11 15.22 2.55
C ARG A 29 -2.53 13.85 2.79
N GLU A 30 -3.27 12.95 3.42
CA GLU A 30 -2.80 11.64 3.82
C GLU A 30 -3.81 10.58 3.44
N MET A 31 -3.31 9.42 3.06
CA MET A 31 -4.15 8.29 2.69
C MET A 31 -3.60 7.05 3.38
N LEU A 32 -4.51 6.25 3.93
CA LEU A 32 -4.19 4.93 4.47
C LEU A 32 -4.80 3.88 3.56
N ALA A 33 -4.04 2.84 3.25
CA ALA A 33 -4.55 1.72 2.48
C ALA A 33 -4.20 0.42 3.19
N GLN A 34 -5.21 -0.35 3.58
CA GLN A 34 -5.02 -1.72 4.01
C GLN A 34 -5.02 -2.59 2.76
N THR A 35 -3.92 -3.28 2.50
CA THR A 35 -3.75 -4.07 1.30
C THR A 35 -3.50 -5.53 1.66
N TYR A 36 -4.24 -6.40 0.97
CA TYR A 36 -4.11 -7.85 1.12
C TYR A 36 -3.52 -8.41 -0.17
N LEU A 37 -2.41 -9.15 -0.04
CA LEU A 37 -1.73 -9.74 -1.20
C LEU A 37 -1.59 -11.23 -0.96
N LYS A 38 -2.04 -12.02 -1.91
CA LYS A 38 -1.81 -13.47 -1.87
C LYS A 38 -0.37 -13.74 -2.24
N ARG A 39 0.18 -14.83 -1.72
CA ARG A 39 1.53 -15.26 -2.07
C ARG A 39 1.70 -15.30 -3.59
N GLY A 40 2.77 -14.69 -4.08
CA GLY A 40 3.08 -14.60 -5.50
C GLY A 40 2.50 -13.37 -6.18
N ALA A 41 1.67 -12.58 -5.49
CA ALA A 41 1.12 -11.34 -6.04
C ALA A 41 2.25 -10.38 -6.36
N GLN A 42 2.14 -9.69 -7.50
CA GLN A 42 3.16 -8.74 -7.92
C GLN A 42 2.56 -7.35 -8.13
N VAL A 43 3.27 -6.35 -7.65
CA VAL A 43 2.99 -4.95 -7.93
C VAL A 43 4.05 -4.49 -8.92
N PRO A 44 3.67 -4.14 -10.16
CA PRO A 44 4.63 -3.75 -11.19
C PRO A 44 5.44 -2.52 -10.81
N MET A 45 6.60 -2.36 -11.43
CA MET A 45 7.46 -1.19 -11.25
C MET A 45 6.67 0.08 -11.54
N HIS A 46 6.71 1.03 -10.62
CA HIS A 46 6.04 2.31 -10.76
C HIS A 46 6.71 3.35 -9.86
N ALA A 47 6.37 4.60 -10.08
CA ALA A 47 6.79 5.70 -9.23
C ALA A 47 5.61 6.65 -9.07
N HIS A 48 5.55 7.33 -7.94
CA HIS A 48 4.51 8.31 -7.68
C HIS A 48 5.04 9.44 -6.81
N ASP A 49 4.34 10.57 -6.85
CA ASP A 49 4.71 11.73 -6.08
C ASP A 49 4.59 11.53 -4.58
N SER A 50 3.65 10.68 -4.16
CA SER A 50 3.46 10.38 -2.75
C SER A 50 4.69 9.75 -2.13
N GLU A 51 5.09 10.27 -0.98
CA GLU A 51 5.97 9.55 -0.08
C GLU A 51 5.17 8.38 0.51
N GLN A 52 5.78 7.23 0.70
CA GLN A 52 5.08 6.02 1.14
C GLN A 52 5.79 5.38 2.33
N MET A 53 5.00 5.01 3.33
CA MET A 53 5.45 4.11 4.40
C MET A 53 4.64 2.83 4.27
N THR A 54 5.32 1.70 4.21
CA THR A 54 4.67 0.39 4.14
C THR A 54 4.95 -0.39 5.40
N TYR A 55 3.90 -0.66 6.17
CA TYR A 55 3.99 -1.42 7.41
C TYR A 55 3.43 -2.82 7.16
N VAL A 56 4.29 -3.84 7.24
CA VAL A 56 3.86 -5.24 7.09
C VAL A 56 3.31 -5.72 8.43
N LEU A 57 2.01 -5.91 8.49
CA LEU A 57 1.31 -6.38 9.68
C LEU A 57 1.40 -7.90 9.80
N GLN A 58 1.43 -8.59 8.65
CA GLN A 58 1.48 -10.04 8.60
C GLN A 58 2.04 -10.45 7.24
N GLY A 59 2.95 -11.42 7.22
CA GLY A 59 3.54 -11.92 5.99
C GLY A 59 4.91 -11.34 5.68
N ALA A 60 5.26 -11.28 4.40
CA ALA A 60 6.54 -10.78 3.94
C ALA A 60 6.46 -10.32 2.48
N LEU A 61 7.13 -9.21 2.19
CA LEU A 61 7.19 -8.62 0.85
C LEU A 61 8.64 -8.49 0.42
N ARG A 62 8.90 -8.74 -0.84
CA ARG A 62 10.18 -8.39 -1.46
C ARG A 62 9.97 -7.18 -2.34
N PHE A 63 10.69 -6.10 -2.02
CA PHE A 63 10.69 -4.86 -2.79
C PHE A 63 11.95 -4.75 -3.60
N LEU A 64 11.83 -4.13 -4.76
CA LEU A 64 12.96 -3.58 -5.51
C LEU A 64 12.75 -2.07 -5.52
N VAL A 65 13.59 -1.32 -4.83
CA VAL A 65 13.47 0.11 -4.65
C VAL A 65 14.73 0.78 -5.20
N ASP A 66 14.59 1.51 -6.31
CA ASP A 66 15.70 2.18 -6.97
C ASP A 66 16.89 1.23 -7.19
N GLY A 67 16.60 0.00 -7.62
CA GLY A 67 17.62 -1.01 -7.89
C GLY A 67 18.06 -1.84 -6.69
N GLU A 68 17.61 -1.52 -5.49
CA GLU A 68 17.98 -2.25 -4.27
C GLU A 68 16.88 -3.22 -3.86
N GLU A 69 17.28 -4.48 -3.63
CA GLU A 69 16.33 -5.50 -3.15
C GLU A 69 16.22 -5.42 -1.64
N ILE A 70 14.99 -5.31 -1.15
CA ILE A 70 14.71 -5.17 0.27
C ILE A 70 13.58 -6.12 0.64
N ILE A 71 13.79 -6.97 1.66
CA ILE A 71 12.74 -7.83 2.18
C ILE A 71 12.19 -7.19 3.45
N VAL A 72 10.87 -7.00 3.50
CA VAL A 72 10.18 -6.40 4.63
C VAL A 72 9.26 -7.46 5.23
N LYS A 73 9.44 -7.72 6.51
CA LYS A 73 8.74 -8.79 7.23
C LYS A 73 7.77 -8.22 8.25
N GLU A 74 6.98 -9.09 8.83
CA GLU A 74 6.02 -8.74 9.87
C GLU A 74 6.67 -7.84 10.94
N GLY A 75 6.01 -6.74 11.24
CA GLY A 75 6.46 -5.76 12.23
C GLY A 75 7.45 -4.73 11.71
N GLU A 76 7.83 -4.82 10.44
CA GLU A 76 8.80 -3.89 9.83
C GLU A 76 8.10 -2.85 8.96
N VAL A 77 8.72 -1.66 8.86
CA VAL A 77 8.21 -0.56 8.06
C VAL A 77 9.26 -0.16 7.03
N LEU A 78 8.87 -0.12 5.77
CA LEU A 78 9.71 0.39 4.68
C LEU A 78 9.31 1.81 4.34
N HIS A 79 10.29 2.70 4.23
CA HIS A 79 10.08 4.08 3.77
C HIS A 79 10.52 4.20 2.32
N ILE A 80 9.60 4.61 1.45
CA ILE A 80 9.88 4.86 0.04
C ILE A 80 9.74 6.37 -0.22
N PRO A 81 10.84 7.08 -0.52
CA PRO A 81 10.77 8.51 -0.79
C PRO A 81 9.96 8.83 -2.05
N SER A 82 9.46 10.07 -2.12
CA SER A 82 8.73 10.59 -3.28
C SER A 82 9.50 10.34 -4.57
N GLY A 83 8.80 9.87 -5.60
CA GLY A 83 9.36 9.71 -6.94
C GLY A 83 10.29 8.53 -7.12
N THR A 84 10.51 7.72 -6.11
CA THR A 84 11.45 6.59 -6.19
C THR A 84 10.79 5.39 -6.87
N PRO A 85 11.36 4.87 -7.97
CA PRO A 85 10.81 3.70 -8.65
C PRO A 85 10.86 2.47 -7.74
N HIS A 86 9.76 1.72 -7.70
CA HIS A 86 9.70 0.52 -6.88
C HIS A 86 8.71 -0.49 -7.43
N GLN A 87 8.93 -1.74 -7.06
CA GLN A 87 8.03 -2.86 -7.34
C GLN A 87 8.03 -3.78 -6.13
N ALA A 88 7.04 -4.66 -6.05
CA ALA A 88 6.93 -5.57 -4.91
C ALA A 88 6.40 -6.93 -5.33
N GLU A 89 6.76 -7.94 -4.57
CA GLU A 89 6.23 -9.30 -4.70
C GLU A 89 5.92 -9.84 -3.33
N ALA A 90 4.75 -10.44 -3.17
CA ALA A 90 4.39 -11.08 -1.90
C ALA A 90 5.05 -12.45 -1.81
N LEU A 91 5.87 -12.65 -0.79
CA LEU A 91 6.55 -13.91 -0.54
C LEU A 91 5.65 -14.90 0.20
N GLU A 92 4.65 -14.38 0.89
CA GLU A 92 3.61 -15.11 1.63
C GLU A 92 2.31 -14.35 1.46
N ASP A 93 1.21 -14.93 1.94
CA ASP A 93 -0.02 -14.16 2.08
C ASP A 93 0.27 -13.00 3.02
N THR A 94 0.05 -11.78 2.58
CA THR A 94 0.51 -10.59 3.28
C THR A 94 -0.64 -9.63 3.52
N PHE A 95 -0.63 -9.03 4.71
CA PHE A 95 -1.51 -7.93 5.08
C PHE A 95 -0.60 -6.76 5.46
N GLU A 96 -0.76 -5.64 4.75
CA GLU A 96 0.06 -4.46 4.97
C GLU A 96 -0.78 -3.21 5.10
N LEU A 97 -0.23 -2.18 5.75
CA LEU A 97 -0.80 -0.86 5.80
C LEU A 97 0.15 0.09 5.09
N ASP A 98 -0.34 0.73 4.03
CA ASP A 98 0.40 1.77 3.33
C ASP A 98 -0.10 3.13 3.77
N VAL A 99 0.83 4.06 4.01
CA VAL A 99 0.55 5.45 4.30
C VAL A 99 1.15 6.29 3.19
N PHE A 100 0.34 7.12 2.54
CA PHE A 100 0.77 7.99 1.44
C PHE A 100 0.56 9.45 1.80
N SER A 101 1.53 10.31 1.46
CA SER A 101 1.43 11.75 1.54
C SER A 101 2.26 12.41 0.44
N PRO A 102 1.69 13.25 -0.44
CA PRO A 102 0.26 13.52 -0.57
C PRO A 102 -0.54 12.27 -0.97
N ILE A 103 -1.85 12.41 -1.01
CA ILE A 103 -2.71 11.26 -1.31
C ILE A 103 -2.47 10.74 -2.74
N ARG A 104 -2.77 9.46 -2.95
CA ARG A 104 -2.77 8.84 -4.27
C ARG A 104 -4.07 9.21 -4.99
N ALA A 105 -4.09 10.42 -5.56
CA ALA A 105 -5.28 10.91 -6.25
C ALA A 105 -5.68 10.02 -7.43
N ASP A 106 -4.72 9.35 -8.06
CA ASP A 106 -4.96 8.39 -9.13
C ASP A 106 -5.83 7.21 -8.68
N TRP A 107 -5.76 6.84 -7.40
CA TRP A 107 -6.58 5.75 -6.85
C TRP A 107 -8.03 6.17 -6.62
N LEU A 108 -8.29 7.46 -6.57
CA LEU A 108 -9.62 8.02 -6.34
C LEU A 108 -10.28 8.50 -7.63
N ALA A 109 -9.56 8.46 -8.75
CA ALA A 109 -10.08 8.92 -10.02
C ALA A 109 -11.21 8.03 -10.49
N GLU A 110 -12.29 8.65 -10.96
CA GLU A 110 -13.40 7.93 -11.56
C GLU A 110 -13.00 7.41 -12.94
N PRO A 111 -13.40 6.18 -13.30
CA PRO A 111 -13.11 5.65 -14.62
C PRO A 111 -13.84 6.40 -15.74
#